data_d8df85a6f89b526153c7692d266089f2
#
_entry.id   d8df85a6f89b526153c7692d266089f2
#
_cell.length_a   1.000
_cell.length_b   1.000
_cell.length_c   1.000
_cell.angle_alpha   90.00
_cell.angle_beta   90.00
_cell.angle_gamma   90.00
#
_symmetry.space_group_name_H-M   'P 1'
#
loop_
_entity.id
_entity.type
_entity.pdbx_description
1 polymer ?
#
loop_
_entity_poly.entity_id
_entity_poly.type
_entity_poly.pdbx_seq_one_letter_code
_entity_poly.pdbx_strand_id
1 'polypeptide(L)'
;MWISPEVFKIDCRPDGWVEDVDLRRAVDWFKSFLSPAEWEKRRFAAFTQFVETATGERKEPVGKGRFFDEKDRFAWYLMLGENWLERPMFYDHVYGSRVVPVLIAIGRNLDALRAVPGVEHRVQRMVTKEKAQPNGCIFELLVASAYLREGGVVVFLDEKPGVAKTHDMDVQLRGVSYAVECKRLEGSEYQERERGIARDLWMPLARHFEELKMSVHCEIEYIAELSAVPHNYLANKAQQWISQGARHSLSWSDDYSIGNLSHLNLMPLQRELEHSVIAFNGTRMHELLLGKYKRNASVLTNLFMHRADNPLYIKACERGSVCNWSAVNQAATESKARDVLKRVSEGCAQLPDGRRGVVHIGLEAVEGNDVERARYDRLRKSLKGFDPKGKLLEYVYVHWFAPESPPAEAYSFDETRHCEVIRPMGSYPIQEFLVLPAGAPHDTRAGGHWSA
;
A
#
# COMPACT_ATOMS: atom_id res chain seq x y z
N MET A 1 23.90 -11.21 8.24
CA MET A 1 24.79 -10.07 7.81
C MET A 1 24.82 -9.05 8.95
N TRP A 2 26.01 -8.56 9.35
CA TRP A 2 26.08 -7.50 10.35
C TRP A 2 25.92 -6.15 9.66
N ILE A 3 24.90 -5.37 10.05
CA ILE A 3 24.64 -4.04 9.52
C ILE A 3 25.22 -3.02 10.49
N SER A 4 26.18 -2.22 10.04
CA SER A 4 26.74 -1.15 10.86
C SER A 4 25.81 0.04 10.91
N PRO A 5 25.59 0.67 12.09
CA PRO A 5 24.91 1.96 12.17
C PRO A 5 25.57 3.07 11.36
N GLU A 6 26.85 2.93 11.00
CA GLU A 6 27.57 3.88 10.15
C GLU A 6 26.95 4.05 8.75
N VAL A 7 26.14 3.09 8.28
CA VAL A 7 25.41 3.20 7.00
C VAL A 7 24.57 4.47 6.92
N PHE A 8 24.07 4.97 8.05
CA PHE A 8 23.26 6.19 8.11
C PHE A 8 24.09 7.49 8.02
N LYS A 9 25.42 7.38 8.09
CA LYS A 9 26.34 8.52 7.95
C LYS A 9 26.86 8.68 6.52
N ILE A 10 26.60 7.70 5.65
CA ILE A 10 27.06 7.71 4.26
C ILE A 10 26.03 8.50 3.43
N ASP A 11 26.49 9.55 2.75
CA ASP A 11 25.67 10.23 1.74
C ASP A 11 25.67 9.37 0.47
N CYS A 12 24.48 8.89 0.10
CA CYS A 12 24.27 8.04 -1.07
C CYS A 12 23.43 8.75 -2.14
N ARG A 13 23.31 10.08 -2.09
CA ARG A 13 22.54 10.83 -3.07
C ARG A 13 23.29 10.89 -4.40
N PRO A 14 22.64 10.60 -5.53
CA PRO A 14 23.22 10.81 -6.85
C PRO A 14 23.52 12.28 -7.11
N ASP A 15 24.49 12.56 -7.97
CA ASP A 15 24.75 13.91 -8.43
C ASP A 15 23.49 14.54 -9.04
N GLY A 16 23.19 15.77 -8.64
CA GLY A 16 22.00 16.48 -9.09
C GLY A 16 20.70 16.06 -8.40
N TRP A 17 20.75 15.26 -7.33
CA TRP A 17 19.57 14.91 -6.56
C TRP A 17 18.89 16.15 -5.97
N VAL A 18 17.62 16.34 -6.34
CA VAL A 18 16.80 17.46 -5.84
C VAL A 18 15.98 16.97 -4.67
N GLU A 19 16.17 17.61 -3.52
CA GLU A 19 15.42 17.29 -2.31
C GLU A 19 13.96 17.78 -2.42
N ASP A 20 13.00 16.93 -2.07
CA ASP A 20 11.61 17.33 -1.91
C ASP A 20 11.42 18.05 -0.56
N VAL A 21 11.19 19.36 -0.63
CA VAL A 21 11.07 20.25 0.55
C VAL A 21 9.86 19.88 1.40
N ASP A 22 8.73 19.53 0.79
CA ASP A 22 7.52 19.17 1.53
C ASP A 22 7.72 17.84 2.27
N LEU A 23 8.37 16.86 1.63
CA LEU A 23 8.72 15.62 2.30
C LEU A 23 9.65 15.86 3.49
N ARG A 24 10.68 16.70 3.30
CA ARG A 24 11.61 17.08 4.40
C ARG A 24 10.87 17.68 5.58
N ARG A 25 9.97 18.62 5.33
CA ARG A 25 9.16 19.26 6.35
C ARG A 25 8.32 18.25 7.14
N ALA A 26 7.68 17.30 6.46
CA ALA A 26 6.89 16.25 7.13
C ALA A 26 7.77 15.32 7.98
N VAL A 27 8.89 14.85 7.42
CA VAL A 27 9.82 13.95 8.10
C VAL A 27 10.39 14.63 9.36
N ASP A 28 10.85 15.88 9.25
CA ASP A 28 11.41 16.61 10.37
C ASP A 28 10.35 16.92 11.44
N TRP A 29 9.12 17.25 11.05
CA TRP A 29 8.03 17.43 11.99
C TRP A 29 7.76 16.16 12.80
N PHE A 30 7.61 15.04 12.15
CA PHE A 30 7.39 13.77 12.85
C PHE A 30 8.58 13.36 13.73
N LYS A 31 9.81 13.61 13.29
CA LYS A 31 11.01 13.38 14.11
C LYS A 31 11.05 14.24 15.35
N SER A 32 10.49 15.46 15.31
CA SER A 32 10.48 16.39 16.45
C SER A 32 9.73 15.86 17.67
N PHE A 33 8.88 14.84 17.52
CA PHE A 33 8.19 14.16 18.61
C PHE A 33 9.02 13.05 19.28
N LEU A 34 10.24 12.80 18.81
CA LEU A 34 11.14 11.76 19.29
C LEU A 34 12.46 12.40 19.74
N SER A 35 13.10 11.82 20.75
CA SER A 35 14.49 12.18 20.99
C SER A 35 15.38 11.63 19.85
N PRO A 36 16.52 12.29 19.54
CA PRO A 36 17.45 11.78 18.52
C PRO A 36 17.87 10.32 18.77
N ALA A 37 18.17 9.96 20.01
CA ALA A 37 18.57 8.60 20.38
C ALA A 37 17.44 7.57 20.18
N GLU A 38 16.21 7.97 20.50
CA GLU A 38 15.04 7.09 20.25
C GLU A 38 14.83 6.88 18.75
N TRP A 39 14.92 7.95 17.95
CA TRP A 39 14.79 7.82 16.50
C TRP A 39 15.89 6.94 15.91
N GLU A 40 17.15 7.15 16.25
CA GLU A 40 18.26 6.32 15.79
C GLU A 40 18.04 4.83 16.08
N LYS A 41 17.61 4.51 17.30
CA LYS A 41 17.30 3.13 17.70
C LYS A 41 16.17 2.53 16.85
N ARG A 42 15.07 3.25 16.68
CA ARG A 42 13.89 2.79 15.93
C ARG A 42 14.20 2.66 14.44
N ARG A 43 14.90 3.64 13.87
CA ARG A 43 15.38 3.62 12.47
C ARG A 43 16.28 2.43 12.21
N PHE A 44 17.26 2.17 13.08
CA PHE A 44 18.16 1.04 12.95
C PHE A 44 17.42 -0.30 13.01
N ALA A 45 16.46 -0.45 13.91
CA ALA A 45 15.63 -1.65 13.99
C ALA A 45 14.80 -1.87 12.72
N ALA A 46 14.15 -0.82 12.20
CA ALA A 46 13.37 -0.88 10.98
C ALA A 46 14.24 -1.24 9.76
N PHE A 47 15.42 -0.62 9.65
CA PHE A 47 16.36 -0.89 8.57
C PHE A 47 16.93 -2.31 8.61
N THR A 48 17.32 -2.79 9.79
CA THR A 48 17.81 -4.15 9.98
C THR A 48 16.76 -5.16 9.55
N GLN A 49 15.52 -4.99 10.01
CA GLN A 49 14.42 -5.88 9.60
C GLN A 49 14.19 -5.88 8.09
N PHE A 50 14.22 -4.71 7.47
CA PHE A 50 14.07 -4.57 6.02
C PHE A 50 15.15 -5.36 5.28
N VAL A 51 16.42 -5.14 5.60
CA VAL A 51 17.55 -5.81 4.92
C VAL A 51 17.52 -7.32 5.18
N GLU A 52 17.34 -7.76 6.42
CA GLU A 52 17.29 -9.20 6.76
C GLU A 52 16.12 -9.91 6.05
N THR A 53 14.97 -9.25 5.91
CA THR A 53 13.84 -9.81 5.17
C THR A 53 14.12 -9.85 3.67
N ALA A 54 14.66 -8.76 3.10
CA ALA A 54 15.00 -8.69 1.68
C ALA A 54 16.12 -9.68 1.28
N THR A 55 17.05 -9.99 2.18
CA THR A 55 18.14 -10.94 1.94
C THR A 55 17.78 -12.39 2.26
N GLY A 56 16.65 -12.61 2.93
CA GLY A 56 16.25 -13.95 3.40
C GLY A 56 17.03 -14.45 4.61
N GLU A 57 17.79 -13.59 5.30
CA GLU A 57 18.55 -13.94 6.51
C GLU A 57 17.66 -14.07 7.75
N ARG A 58 16.46 -13.49 7.70
CA ARG A 58 15.51 -13.57 8.81
C ARG A 58 14.97 -15.00 8.96
N LYS A 59 15.18 -15.59 10.13
CA LYS A 59 14.75 -16.97 10.47
C LYS A 59 13.26 -17.04 10.86
N GLU A 60 12.40 -16.33 10.20
CA GLU A 60 10.94 -16.48 10.40
C GLU A 60 10.39 -17.60 9.51
N PRO A 61 9.25 -18.22 9.88
CA PRO A 61 8.60 -19.21 9.04
C PRO A 61 8.39 -18.66 7.63
N VAL A 62 8.71 -19.47 6.64
CA VAL A 62 8.53 -19.11 5.22
C VAL A 62 7.13 -18.55 5.01
N GLY A 63 7.06 -17.30 4.59
CA GLY A 63 5.80 -16.66 4.28
C GLY A 63 5.24 -15.70 5.32
N LYS A 64 5.89 -15.51 6.47
CA LYS A 64 5.48 -14.51 7.47
C LYS A 64 6.46 -13.34 7.60
N GLY A 65 7.58 -13.35 6.88
CA GLY A 65 8.55 -12.26 6.89
C GLY A 65 7.95 -10.99 6.29
N ARG A 66 7.72 -9.96 7.11
CA ARG A 66 7.34 -8.62 6.66
C ARG A 66 8.56 -7.72 6.66
N PHE A 67 8.63 -6.82 5.69
CA PHE A 67 9.70 -5.81 5.59
C PHE A 67 9.71 -4.83 6.76
N PHE A 68 8.66 -4.79 7.56
CA PHE A 68 8.50 -3.88 8.69
C PHE A 68 8.03 -4.61 9.95
N ASP A 69 8.37 -4.06 11.12
CA ASP A 69 7.85 -4.50 12.40
C ASP A 69 6.39 -4.06 12.57
N GLU A 70 5.48 -5.00 12.76
CA GLU A 70 4.06 -4.72 13.01
C GLU A 70 3.84 -3.91 14.29
N LYS A 71 4.80 -3.95 15.23
CA LYS A 71 4.71 -3.18 16.47
C LYS A 71 5.17 -1.73 16.30
N ASP A 72 5.90 -1.41 15.22
CA ASP A 72 6.40 -0.08 14.93
C ASP A 72 6.43 0.24 13.44
N ARG A 73 5.25 0.17 12.79
CA ARG A 73 5.08 0.52 11.39
C ARG A 73 5.39 2.00 11.12
N PHE A 74 5.18 2.86 12.11
CA PHE A 74 5.51 4.28 11.99
C PHE A 74 7.00 4.50 11.72
N ALA A 75 7.89 3.80 12.42
CA ALA A 75 9.33 3.90 12.16
C ALA A 75 9.70 3.47 10.73
N TRP A 76 9.04 2.45 10.20
CA TRP A 76 9.17 2.05 8.79
C TRP A 76 8.78 3.19 7.84
N TYR A 77 7.64 3.85 8.05
CA TYR A 77 7.17 4.94 7.20
C TYR A 77 8.12 6.14 7.23
N LEU A 78 8.55 6.51 8.42
CA LEU A 78 9.46 7.63 8.59
C LEU A 78 10.84 7.34 7.97
N MET A 79 11.33 6.10 8.10
CA MET A 79 12.57 5.64 7.48
C MET A 79 12.49 5.65 5.94
N LEU A 80 11.35 5.26 5.36
CA LEU A 80 11.16 5.35 3.90
C LEU A 80 11.25 6.79 3.42
N GLY A 81 10.60 7.74 4.10
CA GLY A 81 10.71 9.15 3.78
C GLY A 81 12.14 9.68 3.92
N GLU A 82 12.84 9.32 4.99
CA GLU A 82 14.23 9.71 5.23
C GLU A 82 15.18 9.09 4.18
N ASN A 83 14.98 7.80 3.82
CA ASN A 83 15.78 7.14 2.79
C ASN A 83 15.55 7.75 1.41
N TRP A 84 14.32 8.13 1.07
CA TRP A 84 14.06 8.88 -0.16
C TRP A 84 14.89 10.17 -0.21
N LEU A 85 14.96 10.92 0.88
CA LEU A 85 15.66 12.21 0.94
C LEU A 85 17.18 12.08 0.96
N GLU A 86 17.72 11.06 1.63
CA GLU A 86 19.13 11.02 2.01
C GLU A 86 19.87 9.78 1.47
N ARG A 87 19.17 8.68 1.26
CA ARG A 87 19.74 7.37 0.94
C ARG A 87 18.89 6.60 -0.07
N PRO A 88 18.69 7.14 -1.30
CA PRO A 88 17.80 6.54 -2.29
C PRO A 88 18.17 5.09 -2.65
N MET A 89 19.45 4.70 -2.50
CA MET A 89 19.89 3.31 -2.69
C MET A 89 19.39 2.33 -1.63
N PHE A 90 18.78 2.81 -0.55
CA PHE A 90 18.13 2.01 0.50
C PHE A 90 16.61 2.23 0.56
N TYR A 91 16.07 2.87 -0.45
CA TYR A 91 14.64 3.12 -0.55
C TYR A 91 13.92 1.93 -1.18
N ASP A 92 12.83 1.51 -0.56
CA ASP A 92 11.92 0.53 -1.15
C ASP A 92 10.87 1.24 -2.00
N HIS A 93 10.95 1.09 -3.32
CA HIS A 93 10.08 1.79 -4.25
C HIS A 93 8.61 1.35 -4.13
N VAL A 94 8.35 0.08 -3.84
CA VAL A 94 6.99 -0.47 -3.77
C VAL A 94 6.24 0.05 -2.54
N TYR A 95 6.87 -0.02 -1.36
CA TYR A 95 6.27 0.54 -0.15
C TYR A 95 6.36 2.07 -0.11
N GLY A 96 7.43 2.63 -0.62
CA GLY A 96 7.63 4.06 -0.67
C GLY A 96 6.58 4.79 -1.50
N SER A 97 6.12 4.20 -2.61
CA SER A 97 5.01 4.76 -3.40
C SER A 97 3.70 4.93 -2.62
N ARG A 98 3.51 4.18 -1.53
CA ARG A 98 2.35 4.28 -0.64
C ARG A 98 2.49 5.35 0.42
N VAL A 99 3.73 5.67 0.79
CA VAL A 99 4.04 6.51 1.97
C VAL A 99 4.51 7.89 1.57
N VAL A 100 5.45 7.99 0.63
CA VAL A 100 6.08 9.26 0.26
C VAL A 100 5.08 10.29 -0.26
N PRO A 101 4.15 10.00 -1.19
CA PRO A 101 3.17 10.99 -1.64
C PRO A 101 2.29 11.53 -0.52
N VAL A 102 1.96 10.66 0.45
CA VAL A 102 1.15 11.01 1.62
C VAL A 102 1.93 11.94 2.56
N LEU A 103 3.21 11.66 2.81
CA LEU A 103 4.07 12.53 3.61
C LEU A 103 4.28 13.88 2.93
N ILE A 104 4.48 13.92 1.61
CA ILE A 104 4.56 15.16 0.83
C ILE A 104 3.28 16.00 1.00
N ALA A 105 2.10 15.37 0.92
CA ALA A 105 0.83 16.05 1.09
C ALA A 105 0.69 16.66 2.50
N ILE A 106 1.16 15.98 3.54
CA ILE A 106 1.21 16.50 4.92
C ILE A 106 2.19 17.67 5.01
N GLY A 107 3.40 17.52 4.48
CA GLY A 107 4.44 18.57 4.52
C GLY A 107 4.01 19.85 3.81
N ARG A 108 3.33 19.73 2.67
CA ARG A 108 2.76 20.86 1.92
C ARG A 108 1.77 21.69 2.76
N ASN A 109 1.02 21.03 3.63
CA ASN A 109 0.00 21.68 4.47
C ASN A 109 0.47 21.91 5.91
N LEU A 110 1.76 21.73 6.20
CA LEU A 110 2.26 21.61 7.56
C LEU A 110 2.01 22.86 8.43
N ASP A 111 2.18 24.07 7.86
CA ASP A 111 1.98 25.30 8.63
C ASP A 111 0.52 25.45 9.10
N ALA A 112 -0.42 25.14 8.21
CA ALA A 112 -1.84 25.15 8.55
C ALA A 112 -2.20 24.03 9.56
N LEU A 113 -1.64 22.82 9.38
CA LEU A 113 -1.87 21.70 10.29
C LEU A 113 -1.35 21.97 11.70
N ARG A 114 -0.15 22.54 11.83
CA ARG A 114 0.44 22.87 13.15
C ARG A 114 -0.34 23.90 13.92
N ALA A 115 -1.11 24.74 13.24
CA ALA A 115 -2.00 25.70 13.88
C ALA A 115 -3.31 25.08 14.38
N VAL A 116 -3.61 23.81 14.04
CA VAL A 116 -4.86 23.14 14.43
C VAL A 116 -4.82 22.74 15.89
N PRO A 117 -5.79 23.16 16.73
CA PRO A 117 -5.88 22.71 18.12
C PRO A 117 -5.98 21.18 18.22
N GLY A 118 -5.20 20.59 19.12
CA GLY A 118 -5.17 19.13 19.36
C GLY A 118 -4.26 18.33 18.43
N VAL A 119 -3.75 18.89 17.33
CA VAL A 119 -2.94 18.15 16.35
C VAL A 119 -1.66 17.58 16.95
N GLU A 120 -0.94 18.36 17.76
CA GLU A 120 0.32 17.90 18.37
C GLU A 120 0.09 16.71 19.31
N HIS A 121 -0.97 16.76 20.12
CA HIS A 121 -1.34 15.63 20.99
C HIS A 121 -1.72 14.40 20.15
N ARG A 122 -2.47 14.60 19.07
CA ARG A 122 -2.87 13.50 18.17
C ARG A 122 -1.65 12.83 17.50
N VAL A 123 -0.70 13.62 17.00
CA VAL A 123 0.55 13.12 16.40
C VAL A 123 1.45 12.47 17.45
N GLN A 124 1.63 13.08 18.62
CA GLN A 124 2.40 12.49 19.73
C GLN A 124 1.85 11.09 20.09
N ARG A 125 0.54 10.93 20.14
CA ARG A 125 -0.11 9.63 20.41
C ARG A 125 0.20 8.61 19.32
N MET A 126 0.13 9.00 18.04
CA MET A 126 0.51 8.14 16.90
C MET A 126 1.96 7.68 16.99
N VAL A 127 2.88 8.63 17.22
CA VAL A 127 4.32 8.35 17.23
C VAL A 127 4.73 7.42 18.39
N THR A 128 4.00 7.47 19.51
CA THR A 128 4.36 6.72 20.74
C THR A 128 3.48 5.51 20.99
N LYS A 129 2.16 5.68 21.09
CA LYS A 129 1.22 4.64 21.54
C LYS A 129 0.62 3.85 20.39
N GLU A 130 0.34 4.50 19.26
CA GLU A 130 -0.34 3.92 18.10
C GLU A 130 0.61 3.65 16.93
N LYS A 131 1.91 3.61 17.19
CA LYS A 131 2.97 3.42 16.19
C LYS A 131 2.85 2.14 15.36
N ALA A 132 2.10 1.15 15.84
CA ALA A 132 1.75 -0.06 15.10
C ALA A 132 0.72 0.18 13.99
N GLN A 133 -0.15 1.19 14.16
CA GLN A 133 -1.25 1.51 13.23
C GLN A 133 -1.29 3.01 12.90
N PRO A 134 -0.24 3.60 12.29
CA PRO A 134 -0.15 5.04 12.05
C PRO A 134 -1.14 5.53 10.99
N ASN A 135 -1.67 4.65 10.16
CA ASN A 135 -2.52 4.99 9.00
C ASN A 135 -3.78 5.75 9.40
N GLY A 136 -4.35 5.49 10.58
CA GLY A 136 -5.52 6.22 11.09
C GLY A 136 -5.22 7.70 11.24
N CYS A 137 -4.22 8.05 12.06
CA CYS A 137 -3.83 9.44 12.28
C CYS A 137 -3.34 10.13 10.99
N ILE A 138 -2.54 9.45 10.17
CA ILE A 138 -2.10 9.98 8.87
C ILE A 138 -3.31 10.35 8.00
N PHE A 139 -4.33 9.51 7.96
CA PHE A 139 -5.55 9.77 7.21
C PHE A 139 -6.34 10.95 7.79
N GLU A 140 -6.46 11.04 9.09
CA GLU A 140 -7.07 12.21 9.78
C GLU A 140 -6.34 13.51 9.44
N LEU A 141 -5.00 13.52 9.40
CA LEU A 141 -4.20 14.70 9.00
C LEU A 141 -4.48 15.10 7.53
N LEU A 142 -4.61 14.14 6.62
CA LEU A 142 -4.97 14.40 5.23
C LEU A 142 -6.37 15.00 5.11
N VAL A 143 -7.36 14.45 5.83
CA VAL A 143 -8.73 14.97 5.85
C VAL A 143 -8.76 16.38 6.43
N ALA A 144 -8.09 16.62 7.56
CA ALA A 144 -7.95 17.96 8.13
C ALA A 144 -7.36 18.96 7.14
N SER A 145 -6.28 18.55 6.42
CA SER A 145 -5.65 19.37 5.38
C SER A 145 -6.62 19.78 4.27
N ALA A 146 -7.49 18.87 3.83
CA ALA A 146 -8.49 19.18 2.80
C ALA A 146 -9.50 20.22 3.30
N TYR A 147 -10.00 20.11 4.52
CA TYR A 147 -10.87 21.11 5.11
C TYR A 147 -10.19 22.47 5.28
N LEU A 148 -8.93 22.48 5.72
CA LEU A 148 -8.14 23.72 5.86
C LEU A 148 -7.95 24.42 4.51
N ARG A 149 -7.66 23.69 3.43
CA ARG A 149 -7.53 24.27 2.07
C ARG A 149 -8.83 24.89 1.57
N GLU A 150 -9.98 24.40 1.99
CA GLU A 150 -11.29 25.01 1.68
C GLU A 150 -11.69 26.14 2.62
N GLY A 151 -10.79 26.60 3.49
CA GLY A 151 -11.04 27.67 4.44
C GLY A 151 -11.81 27.24 5.68
N GLY A 152 -11.84 25.95 5.97
CA GLY A 152 -12.45 25.41 7.18
C GLY A 152 -11.58 25.64 8.43
N VAL A 153 -12.22 25.70 9.59
CA VAL A 153 -11.58 25.65 10.90
C VAL A 153 -11.72 24.25 11.45
N VAL A 154 -10.61 23.62 11.82
CA VAL A 154 -10.54 22.24 12.28
C VAL A 154 -10.06 22.20 13.72
N VAL A 155 -10.61 21.29 14.54
CA VAL A 155 -10.17 21.00 15.90
C VAL A 155 -10.15 19.48 16.09
N PHE A 156 -8.98 18.91 16.41
CA PHE A 156 -8.88 17.50 16.80
C PHE A 156 -9.43 17.27 18.19
N LEU A 157 -10.17 16.20 18.37
CA LEU A 157 -10.74 15.85 19.66
C LEU A 157 -9.89 14.79 20.37
N ASP A 158 -9.72 15.00 21.68
CA ASP A 158 -9.04 13.98 22.50
C ASP A 158 -9.98 12.84 22.86
N GLU A 159 -9.59 11.63 22.54
CA GLU A 159 -10.24 10.43 23.07
C GLU A 159 -9.98 10.33 24.58
N LYS A 160 -11.04 10.31 25.35
CA LYS A 160 -10.96 10.09 26.81
C LYS A 160 -11.08 8.58 27.09
N PRO A 161 -10.04 7.92 27.65
CA PRO A 161 -10.10 6.52 28.01
C PRO A 161 -11.31 6.24 28.93
N GLY A 162 -12.09 5.21 28.62
CA GLY A 162 -13.25 4.82 29.44
C GLY A 162 -14.54 5.62 29.20
N VAL A 163 -14.54 6.58 28.30
CA VAL A 163 -15.73 7.29 27.83
C VAL A 163 -16.15 6.70 26.46
N ALA A 164 -17.42 6.90 26.05
CA ALA A 164 -17.88 6.50 24.73
C ALA A 164 -16.98 7.07 23.64
N LYS A 165 -16.70 6.28 22.60
CA LYS A 165 -15.92 6.72 21.45
C LYS A 165 -16.51 8.00 20.89
N THR A 166 -15.67 9.01 20.70
CA THR A 166 -16.02 10.28 20.07
C THR A 166 -15.56 10.26 18.61
N HIS A 167 -16.14 11.12 17.79
CA HIS A 167 -15.64 11.40 16.44
C HIS A 167 -14.25 12.07 16.51
N ASP A 168 -13.52 12.06 15.38
CA ASP A 168 -12.10 12.43 15.38
C ASP A 168 -11.87 13.94 15.43
N MET A 169 -12.70 14.73 14.73
CA MET A 169 -12.53 16.19 14.68
C MET A 169 -13.83 16.96 14.50
N ASP A 170 -13.86 18.17 15.05
CA ASP A 170 -14.87 19.18 14.76
C ASP A 170 -14.39 20.07 13.63
N VAL A 171 -15.26 20.33 12.67
CA VAL A 171 -14.97 21.18 11.50
C VAL A 171 -16.04 22.24 11.36
N GLN A 172 -15.63 23.51 11.24
CA GLN A 172 -16.50 24.59 10.82
C GLN A 172 -16.12 24.99 9.39
N LEU A 173 -17.07 24.84 8.46
CA LEU A 173 -16.86 25.17 7.05
C LEU A 173 -18.07 25.95 6.52
N ARG A 174 -17.84 27.12 5.90
CA ARG A 174 -18.89 27.96 5.30
C ARG A 174 -20.07 28.23 6.24
N GLY A 175 -19.79 28.46 7.53
CA GLY A 175 -20.79 28.74 8.56
C GLY A 175 -21.52 27.49 9.10
N VAL A 176 -21.18 26.31 8.67
CA VAL A 176 -21.77 25.04 9.13
C VAL A 176 -20.75 24.29 9.98
N SER A 177 -21.21 23.74 11.13
CA SER A 177 -20.38 22.92 12.02
C SER A 177 -20.68 21.45 11.79
N TYR A 178 -19.62 20.65 11.60
CA TYR A 178 -19.67 19.22 11.39
C TYR A 178 -18.91 18.46 12.46
N ALA A 179 -19.43 17.29 12.83
CA ALA A 179 -18.67 16.24 13.48
C ALA A 179 -18.09 15.34 12.37
N VAL A 180 -16.78 15.20 12.29
CA VAL A 180 -16.11 14.45 11.22
C VAL A 180 -15.45 13.21 11.81
N GLU A 181 -15.74 12.07 11.21
CA GLU A 181 -15.18 10.76 11.55
C GLU A 181 -14.39 10.19 10.39
N CYS A 182 -13.21 9.66 10.66
CA CYS A 182 -12.28 9.10 9.70
C CYS A 182 -12.06 7.61 9.94
N LYS A 183 -12.18 6.81 8.90
CA LYS A 183 -11.87 5.37 8.95
C LYS A 183 -10.89 5.01 7.86
N ARG A 184 -9.72 4.52 8.23
CA ARG A 184 -8.74 3.99 7.27
C ARG A 184 -8.85 2.47 7.23
N LEU A 185 -9.16 1.91 6.05
CA LEU A 185 -9.07 0.48 5.82
C LEU A 185 -7.64 0.14 5.44
N GLU A 186 -7.09 -0.84 6.12
CA GLU A 186 -5.89 -1.55 5.72
C GLU A 186 -6.26 -2.75 4.85
N GLY A 187 -5.27 -3.38 4.19
CA GLY A 187 -5.50 -4.57 3.38
C GLY A 187 -6.30 -5.63 4.17
N SER A 188 -7.27 -6.25 3.52
CA SER A 188 -8.17 -7.19 4.19
C SER A 188 -7.42 -8.46 4.62
N GLU A 189 -7.83 -9.07 5.74
CA GLU A 189 -7.36 -10.41 6.16
C GLU A 189 -7.57 -11.46 5.06
N TYR A 190 -8.59 -11.24 4.23
CA TYR A 190 -8.88 -12.08 3.08
C TYR A 190 -7.73 -12.01 2.06
N GLN A 191 -7.24 -10.81 1.73
CA GLN A 191 -6.14 -10.60 0.80
C GLN A 191 -4.82 -11.21 1.30
N GLU A 192 -4.54 -11.08 2.60
CA GLU A 192 -3.35 -11.72 3.18
C GLU A 192 -3.46 -13.25 3.13
N ARG A 193 -4.66 -13.78 3.33
CA ARG A 193 -4.93 -15.21 3.19
C ARG A 193 -4.75 -15.69 1.75
N GLU A 194 -5.28 -14.96 0.77
CA GLU A 194 -5.08 -15.28 -0.66
C GLU A 194 -3.59 -15.33 -1.01
N ARG A 195 -2.82 -14.32 -0.60
CA ARG A 195 -1.36 -14.28 -0.82
C ARG A 195 -0.64 -15.45 -0.15
N GLY A 196 -1.08 -15.82 1.06
CA GLY A 196 -0.57 -16.99 1.77
C GLY A 196 -0.79 -18.27 0.96
N ILE A 197 -2.02 -18.53 0.52
CA ILE A 197 -2.37 -19.72 -0.25
C ILE A 197 -1.63 -19.75 -1.61
N ALA A 198 -1.59 -18.64 -2.34
CA ALA A 198 -0.88 -18.57 -3.62
C ALA A 198 0.61 -18.92 -3.45
N ARG A 199 1.23 -18.46 -2.37
CA ARG A 199 2.61 -18.80 -2.04
C ARG A 199 2.77 -20.28 -1.67
N ASP A 200 1.87 -20.82 -0.87
CA ASP A 200 1.91 -22.22 -0.45
C ASP A 200 1.71 -23.18 -1.65
N LEU A 201 0.95 -22.76 -2.65
CA LEU A 201 0.81 -23.48 -3.91
C LEU A 201 2.08 -23.42 -4.80
N TRP A 202 2.76 -22.26 -4.81
CA TRP A 202 3.89 -22.01 -5.71
C TRP A 202 5.25 -22.39 -5.15
N MET A 203 5.57 -22.04 -3.91
CA MET A 203 6.95 -22.16 -3.40
C MET A 203 7.51 -23.59 -3.36
N PRO A 204 6.72 -24.63 -3.04
CA PRO A 204 7.21 -26.02 -3.15
C PRO A 204 7.61 -26.38 -4.57
N LEU A 205 6.82 -25.91 -5.55
CA LEU A 205 7.06 -26.15 -6.97
C LEU A 205 8.29 -25.37 -7.46
N ALA A 206 8.45 -24.13 -7.03
CA ALA A 206 9.63 -23.33 -7.36
C ALA A 206 10.94 -23.99 -6.90
N ARG A 207 10.95 -24.57 -5.70
CA ARG A 207 12.09 -25.37 -5.20
C ARG A 207 12.35 -26.62 -6.04
N HIS A 208 11.30 -27.31 -6.43
CA HIS A 208 11.44 -28.49 -7.29
C HIS A 208 12.05 -28.11 -8.66
N PHE A 209 11.64 -27.00 -9.27
CA PHE A 209 12.27 -26.51 -10.50
C PHE A 209 13.74 -26.12 -10.29
N GLU A 210 14.09 -25.59 -9.13
CA GLU A 210 15.48 -25.30 -8.77
C GLU A 210 16.32 -26.58 -8.71
N GLU A 211 15.82 -27.65 -8.08
CA GLU A 211 16.46 -28.98 -8.05
C GLU A 211 16.67 -29.54 -9.45
N LEU A 212 15.69 -29.36 -10.33
CA LEU A 212 15.76 -29.76 -11.74
C LEU A 212 16.62 -28.81 -12.60
N LYS A 213 17.15 -27.72 -12.04
CA LYS A 213 17.90 -26.67 -12.72
C LYS A 213 17.11 -26.02 -13.87
N MET A 214 15.80 -25.96 -13.75
CA MET A 214 14.90 -25.37 -14.75
C MET A 214 14.60 -23.90 -14.40
N SER A 215 14.58 -23.04 -15.42
CA SER A 215 14.05 -21.69 -15.31
C SER A 215 12.62 -21.66 -15.85
N VAL A 216 11.65 -21.29 -14.98
CA VAL A 216 10.22 -21.47 -15.26
C VAL A 216 9.42 -20.20 -15.00
N HIS A 217 8.52 -19.88 -15.92
CA HIS A 217 7.51 -18.84 -15.78
C HIS A 217 6.12 -19.48 -15.69
N CYS A 218 5.39 -19.14 -14.64
CA CYS A 218 3.98 -19.46 -14.45
C CYS A 218 3.16 -18.18 -14.52
N GLU A 219 2.22 -18.09 -15.45
CA GLU A 219 1.19 -17.05 -15.44
C GLU A 219 -0.14 -17.72 -15.14
N ILE A 220 -0.84 -17.27 -14.08
CA ILE A 220 -2.06 -17.91 -13.63
C ILE A 220 -3.09 -16.91 -13.12
N GLU A 221 -4.33 -17.08 -13.58
CA GLU A 221 -5.50 -16.35 -13.11
C GLU A 221 -6.46 -17.35 -12.44
N TYR A 222 -6.62 -17.23 -11.14
CA TYR A 222 -7.56 -18.05 -10.38
C TYR A 222 -8.99 -17.52 -10.55
N ILE A 223 -9.88 -18.35 -11.10
CA ILE A 223 -11.29 -18.07 -11.28
C ILE A 223 -12.16 -18.64 -10.15
N ALA A 224 -11.62 -19.59 -9.38
CA ALA A 224 -12.20 -20.08 -8.13
C ALA A 224 -11.61 -19.35 -6.93
N GLU A 225 -12.25 -19.45 -5.75
CA GLU A 225 -11.63 -19.03 -4.50
C GLU A 225 -10.36 -19.85 -4.25
N LEU A 226 -9.25 -19.17 -3.89
CA LEU A 226 -7.98 -19.85 -3.66
C LEU A 226 -8.07 -20.93 -2.57
N SER A 227 -8.93 -20.75 -1.58
CA SER A 227 -9.19 -21.75 -0.54
C SER A 227 -9.81 -23.06 -1.05
N ALA A 228 -10.44 -23.03 -2.22
CA ALA A 228 -11.02 -24.22 -2.89
C ALA A 228 -10.03 -24.92 -3.84
N VAL A 229 -8.88 -24.29 -4.12
CA VAL A 229 -7.87 -24.88 -5.01
C VAL A 229 -7.11 -25.99 -4.27
N PRO A 230 -7.03 -27.21 -4.83
CA PRO A 230 -6.29 -28.31 -4.21
C PRO A 230 -4.81 -27.99 -3.99
N HIS A 231 -4.23 -28.36 -2.85
CA HIS A 231 -2.82 -28.06 -2.53
C HIS A 231 -1.81 -28.58 -3.55
N ASN A 232 -2.13 -29.68 -4.23
CA ASN A 232 -1.28 -30.27 -5.26
C ASN A 232 -1.62 -29.78 -6.68
N TYR A 233 -2.49 -28.80 -6.84
CA TYR A 233 -3.00 -28.37 -8.13
C TYR A 233 -1.88 -27.95 -9.10
N LEU A 234 -1.04 -26.99 -8.70
CA LEU A 234 0.07 -26.53 -9.53
C LEU A 234 1.14 -27.62 -9.72
N ALA A 235 1.37 -28.47 -8.71
CA ALA A 235 2.29 -29.60 -8.83
C ALA A 235 1.84 -30.60 -9.91
N ASN A 236 0.54 -30.88 -9.99
CA ASN A 236 -0.02 -31.75 -11.04
C ASN A 236 0.17 -31.14 -12.44
N LYS A 237 -0.04 -29.82 -12.60
CA LYS A 237 0.21 -29.12 -13.88
C LYS A 237 1.68 -29.17 -14.28
N ALA A 238 2.58 -28.97 -13.33
CA ALA A 238 4.02 -29.06 -13.57
C ALA A 238 4.44 -30.48 -13.93
N GLN A 239 3.95 -31.51 -13.24
CA GLN A 239 4.23 -32.88 -13.55
C GLN A 239 3.75 -33.26 -14.95
N GLN A 240 2.55 -32.79 -15.35
CA GLN A 240 2.05 -32.95 -16.70
C GLN A 240 3.00 -32.31 -17.73
N TRP A 241 3.44 -31.07 -17.49
CA TRP A 241 4.36 -30.38 -18.37
C TRP A 241 5.71 -31.08 -18.52
N ILE A 242 6.29 -31.53 -17.40
CA ILE A 242 7.57 -32.25 -17.35
C ILE A 242 7.45 -33.60 -18.06
N SER A 243 6.35 -34.34 -17.86
CA SER A 243 6.12 -35.64 -18.52
C SER A 243 5.98 -35.56 -20.05
N GLN A 244 5.56 -34.38 -20.55
CA GLN A 244 5.52 -34.06 -21.99
C GLN A 244 6.88 -33.58 -22.50
N GLY A 245 7.93 -33.66 -21.70
CA GLY A 245 9.29 -33.24 -22.02
C GLY A 245 9.57 -31.75 -21.89
N ALA A 246 8.61 -30.96 -21.41
CA ALA A 246 8.71 -29.52 -21.18
C ALA A 246 9.26 -28.70 -22.38
N ARG A 247 9.08 -29.15 -23.60
CA ARG A 247 9.63 -28.52 -24.83
C ARG A 247 8.83 -27.29 -25.25
N HIS A 248 7.53 -27.31 -25.01
CA HIS A 248 6.58 -26.25 -25.34
C HIS A 248 5.86 -25.77 -24.07
N SER A 249 5.24 -24.61 -24.11
CA SER A 249 4.41 -24.17 -23.01
C SER A 249 3.22 -25.07 -22.78
N LEU A 250 2.79 -25.26 -21.54
CA LEU A 250 1.56 -25.91 -21.16
C LEU A 250 0.53 -24.83 -20.78
N SER A 251 -0.53 -24.72 -21.57
CA SER A 251 -1.67 -23.86 -21.24
C SER A 251 -2.84 -24.72 -20.76
N TRP A 252 -3.62 -24.18 -19.82
CA TRP A 252 -4.85 -24.83 -19.33
C TRP A 252 -5.94 -23.81 -19.03
N SER A 253 -7.18 -24.28 -19.06
CA SER A 253 -8.37 -23.59 -18.58
C SER A 253 -9.29 -24.66 -17.99
N ASP A 254 -9.57 -24.56 -16.69
CA ASP A 254 -10.41 -25.50 -15.96
C ASP A 254 -11.24 -24.77 -14.89
N ASP A 255 -11.90 -25.51 -14.01
CA ASP A 255 -12.80 -24.95 -12.98
C ASP A 255 -12.06 -24.08 -11.93
N TYR A 256 -10.73 -24.19 -11.81
CA TYR A 256 -9.95 -23.47 -10.81
C TYR A 256 -9.22 -22.26 -11.37
N SER A 257 -8.67 -22.38 -12.58
CA SER A 257 -7.84 -21.31 -13.13
C SER A 257 -7.66 -21.39 -14.65
N ILE A 258 -7.23 -20.27 -15.20
CA ILE A 258 -6.64 -20.17 -16.54
C ILE A 258 -5.15 -19.91 -16.32
N GLY A 259 -4.28 -20.69 -16.96
CA GLY A 259 -2.85 -20.52 -16.71
C GLY A 259 -1.96 -21.06 -17.82
N ASN A 260 -0.68 -20.73 -17.69
CA ASN A 260 0.38 -21.14 -18.59
C ASN A 260 1.67 -21.41 -17.81
N LEU A 261 2.34 -22.52 -18.12
CA LEU A 261 3.72 -22.82 -17.72
C LEU A 261 4.62 -22.79 -18.95
N SER A 262 5.73 -22.09 -18.85
CA SER A 262 6.71 -21.95 -19.92
C SER A 262 8.13 -21.80 -19.38
N HIS A 263 9.13 -21.89 -20.25
CA HIS A 263 10.49 -21.52 -19.87
C HIS A 263 10.58 -20.03 -19.62
N LEU A 264 11.26 -19.66 -18.54
CA LEU A 264 11.55 -18.26 -18.19
C LEU A 264 12.70 -17.75 -19.07
N ASN A 265 12.46 -16.64 -19.76
CA ASN A 265 13.49 -15.95 -20.51
C ASN A 265 14.26 -14.97 -19.58
N LEU A 266 15.45 -15.36 -19.16
CA LEU A 266 16.30 -14.52 -18.31
C LEU A 266 17.16 -13.52 -19.08
N MET A 267 17.24 -13.61 -20.42
CA MET A 267 18.12 -12.77 -21.23
C MET A 267 17.92 -11.26 -21.02
N PRO A 268 16.67 -10.74 -20.92
CA PRO A 268 16.49 -9.30 -20.68
C PRO A 268 17.09 -8.86 -19.35
N LEU A 269 16.87 -9.65 -18.27
CA LEU A 269 17.45 -9.36 -16.96
C LEU A 269 19.00 -9.48 -16.99
N GLN A 270 19.55 -10.52 -17.59
CA GLN A 270 20.98 -10.75 -17.66
C GLN A 270 21.69 -9.63 -18.42
N ARG A 271 21.16 -9.18 -19.56
CA ARG A 271 21.72 -8.04 -20.31
C ARG A 271 21.74 -6.74 -19.50
N GLU A 272 20.70 -6.46 -18.76
CA GLU A 272 20.66 -5.27 -17.90
C GLU A 272 21.71 -5.36 -16.80
N LEU A 273 21.88 -6.55 -16.20
CA LEU A 273 22.86 -6.82 -15.15
C LEU A 273 24.34 -6.79 -15.63
N GLU A 274 24.59 -6.82 -16.93
CA GLU A 274 25.95 -6.59 -17.47
C GLU A 274 26.44 -5.15 -17.26
N HIS A 275 25.52 -4.20 -17.12
CA HIS A 275 25.83 -2.76 -17.08
C HIS A 275 25.36 -2.08 -15.79
N SER A 276 24.48 -2.71 -15.00
CA SER A 276 23.89 -2.10 -13.82
C SER A 276 23.58 -3.15 -12.75
N VAL A 277 23.20 -2.67 -11.55
CA VAL A 277 22.59 -3.48 -10.51
C VAL A 277 21.10 -3.16 -10.43
N ILE A 278 20.27 -4.15 -10.10
CA ILE A 278 18.82 -4.00 -10.08
C ILE A 278 18.30 -4.32 -8.67
N ALA A 279 17.37 -3.50 -8.18
CA ALA A 279 16.72 -3.75 -6.90
C ALA A 279 15.98 -5.09 -6.92
N PHE A 280 16.28 -5.95 -5.95
CA PHE A 280 15.66 -7.26 -5.82
C PHE A 280 14.17 -7.12 -5.48
N ASN A 281 13.33 -7.85 -6.20
CA ASN A 281 11.87 -7.75 -6.14
C ASN A 281 11.30 -6.36 -6.47
N GLY A 282 12.11 -5.47 -7.07
CA GLY A 282 11.62 -4.21 -7.62
C GLY A 282 10.85 -4.40 -8.92
N THR A 283 10.03 -3.42 -9.27
CA THR A 283 9.17 -3.46 -10.47
C THR A 283 9.95 -3.58 -11.77
N ARG A 284 11.18 -2.99 -11.84
CA ARG A 284 12.07 -3.16 -12.99
C ARG A 284 12.52 -4.61 -13.16
N MET A 285 12.87 -5.29 -12.06
CA MET A 285 13.21 -6.71 -12.11
C MET A 285 12.02 -7.54 -12.59
N HIS A 286 10.82 -7.28 -12.07
CA HIS A 286 9.61 -7.97 -12.49
C HIS A 286 9.29 -7.73 -13.97
N GLU A 287 9.43 -6.50 -14.46
CA GLU A 287 9.25 -6.18 -15.88
C GLU A 287 10.18 -7.00 -16.77
N LEU A 288 11.48 -7.09 -16.44
CA LEU A 288 12.47 -7.84 -17.20
C LEU A 288 12.21 -9.35 -17.18
N LEU A 289 11.69 -9.88 -16.07
CA LEU A 289 11.34 -11.30 -15.93
C LEU A 289 10.03 -11.66 -16.63
N LEU A 290 9.05 -10.75 -16.64
CA LEU A 290 7.72 -10.99 -17.22
C LEU A 290 7.63 -10.53 -18.69
N GLY A 291 8.64 -9.80 -19.18
CA GLY A 291 8.68 -9.21 -20.53
C GLY A 291 7.79 -7.98 -20.71
N LYS A 292 7.07 -7.57 -19.68
CA LYS A 292 6.24 -6.35 -19.64
C LYS A 292 6.00 -5.90 -18.21
N TYR A 293 5.83 -4.60 -18.03
CA TYR A 293 5.32 -4.07 -16.78
C TYR A 293 3.83 -4.42 -16.61
N LYS A 294 3.47 -4.89 -15.44
CA LYS A 294 2.07 -5.10 -15.03
C LYS A 294 1.81 -4.31 -13.76
N ARG A 295 0.88 -3.38 -13.84
CA ARG A 295 0.41 -2.63 -12.67
C ARG A 295 -0.14 -3.57 -11.60
N ASN A 296 0.27 -3.38 -10.34
CA ASN A 296 -0.19 -4.15 -9.18
C ASN A 296 -0.07 -5.68 -9.35
N ALA A 297 0.89 -6.15 -10.16
CA ALA A 297 1.12 -7.57 -10.34
C ALA A 297 1.52 -8.25 -9.03
N SER A 298 0.88 -9.35 -8.73
CA SER A 298 1.29 -10.25 -7.65
C SER A 298 2.32 -11.24 -8.19
N VAL A 299 3.61 -11.01 -7.88
CA VAL A 299 4.72 -11.81 -8.38
C VAL A 299 5.40 -12.55 -7.23
N LEU A 300 5.60 -13.85 -7.43
CA LEU A 300 6.39 -14.70 -6.54
C LEU A 300 7.65 -15.14 -7.29
N THR A 301 8.82 -14.89 -6.71
CA THR A 301 10.11 -15.19 -7.33
C THR A 301 10.90 -16.19 -6.48
N ASN A 302 11.61 -17.11 -7.14
CA ASN A 302 12.66 -17.92 -6.57
C ASN A 302 13.84 -17.91 -7.54
N LEU A 303 14.90 -17.13 -7.23
CA LEU A 303 16.00 -16.87 -8.13
C LEU A 303 17.32 -17.35 -7.54
N PHE A 304 18.11 -18.04 -8.35
CA PHE A 304 19.53 -18.31 -8.08
C PHE A 304 20.36 -17.15 -8.63
N MET A 305 20.82 -16.28 -7.71
CA MET A 305 21.35 -14.97 -8.03
C MET A 305 22.53 -14.59 -7.15
N HIS A 306 23.31 -13.62 -7.61
CA HIS A 306 24.37 -13.00 -6.84
C HIS A 306 23.98 -11.58 -6.43
N ARG A 307 24.13 -11.27 -5.16
CA ARG A 307 23.88 -9.94 -4.61
C ARG A 307 25.02 -8.98 -4.97
N ALA A 308 24.68 -7.70 -5.14
CA ALA A 308 25.65 -6.61 -5.20
C ALA A 308 26.22 -6.29 -3.81
N ASP A 309 27.12 -5.32 -3.70
CA ASP A 309 27.66 -4.84 -2.42
C ASP A 309 26.55 -4.26 -1.52
N ASN A 310 25.60 -3.54 -2.11
CA ASN A 310 24.33 -3.28 -1.45
C ASN A 310 23.42 -4.54 -1.58
N PRO A 311 23.12 -5.24 -0.48
CA PRO A 311 22.42 -6.51 -0.52
C PRO A 311 20.95 -6.42 -0.97
N LEU A 312 20.40 -5.22 -1.07
CA LEU A 312 19.06 -5.00 -1.65
C LEU A 312 19.06 -5.12 -3.17
N TYR A 313 20.24 -5.18 -3.80
CA TYR A 313 20.41 -5.25 -5.26
C TYR A 313 21.02 -6.58 -5.67
N ILE A 314 20.73 -6.98 -6.90
CA ILE A 314 21.36 -8.11 -7.58
C ILE A 314 22.30 -7.63 -8.68
N LYS A 315 23.39 -8.36 -8.88
CA LYS A 315 24.39 -8.11 -9.95
C LYS A 315 24.49 -9.23 -10.97
N ALA A 316 23.92 -10.40 -10.67
CA ALA A 316 23.83 -11.52 -11.63
C ALA A 316 22.64 -12.42 -11.27
N CYS A 317 22.06 -13.07 -12.28
CA CYS A 317 21.01 -14.07 -12.11
C CYS A 317 21.27 -15.20 -13.12
N GLU A 318 21.44 -16.43 -12.62
CA GLU A 318 21.75 -17.60 -13.44
C GLU A 318 20.51 -18.37 -13.88
N ARG A 319 19.57 -18.54 -12.95
CA ARG A 319 18.32 -19.28 -13.17
C ARG A 319 17.27 -18.87 -12.15
N GLY A 320 16.02 -19.24 -12.41
CA GLY A 320 14.97 -19.00 -11.44
C GLY A 320 13.59 -19.36 -11.91
N SER A 321 12.64 -19.29 -11.02
CA SER A 321 11.23 -19.48 -11.31
C SER A 321 10.42 -18.30 -10.82
N VAL A 322 9.42 -17.91 -11.61
CA VAL A 322 8.56 -16.75 -11.38
C VAL A 322 7.11 -17.15 -11.58
N CYS A 323 6.26 -16.79 -10.63
CA CYS A 323 4.81 -16.92 -10.77
C CYS A 323 4.17 -15.53 -10.70
N ASN A 324 3.53 -15.14 -11.78
CA ASN A 324 2.65 -13.99 -11.83
C ASN A 324 1.20 -14.49 -11.72
N TRP A 325 0.51 -14.07 -10.65
CA TRP A 325 -0.82 -14.58 -10.36
C TRP A 325 -1.84 -13.46 -10.11
N SER A 326 -3.11 -13.78 -10.36
CA SER A 326 -4.27 -12.94 -10.00
C SER A 326 -5.44 -13.83 -9.56
N ALA A 327 -6.38 -13.23 -8.80
CA ALA A 327 -7.62 -13.89 -8.41
C ALA A 327 -8.79 -12.98 -8.79
N VAL A 328 -9.65 -13.45 -9.69
CA VAL A 328 -10.75 -12.66 -10.31
C VAL A 328 -12.14 -13.19 -9.96
N ASN A 329 -12.26 -13.97 -8.89
CA ASN A 329 -13.56 -14.51 -8.54
C ASN A 329 -14.51 -13.48 -7.92
N GLN A 330 -15.80 -13.62 -8.22
CA GLN A 330 -16.85 -12.71 -7.78
C GLN A 330 -17.02 -12.67 -6.25
N ALA A 331 -16.88 -13.81 -5.57
CA ALA A 331 -17.07 -13.92 -4.11
C ALA A 331 -15.98 -13.12 -3.36
N ALA A 332 -14.75 -13.14 -3.84
CA ALA A 332 -13.65 -12.33 -3.30
C ALA A 332 -13.95 -10.83 -3.43
N THR A 333 -14.34 -10.39 -4.63
CA THR A 333 -14.75 -9.01 -4.91
C THR A 333 -15.89 -8.57 -4.01
N GLU A 334 -16.87 -9.43 -3.81
CA GLU A 334 -18.02 -9.17 -2.94
C GLU A 334 -17.64 -9.08 -1.46
N SER A 335 -16.74 -9.94 -1.00
CA SER A 335 -16.25 -9.91 0.38
C SER A 335 -15.53 -8.61 0.68
N LYS A 336 -14.61 -8.22 -0.21
CA LYS A 336 -13.84 -6.98 -0.11
C LYS A 336 -14.72 -5.71 -0.12
N ALA A 337 -15.81 -5.71 -0.86
CA ALA A 337 -16.74 -4.58 -0.89
C ALA A 337 -17.58 -4.43 0.39
N ARG A 338 -17.89 -5.52 1.10
CA ARG A 338 -18.65 -5.48 2.36
C ARG A 338 -17.92 -4.76 3.48
N ASP A 339 -16.61 -4.87 3.55
CA ASP A 339 -15.80 -4.25 4.60
C ASP A 339 -15.92 -2.72 4.63
N VAL A 340 -16.05 -2.08 3.47
CA VAL A 340 -16.20 -0.62 3.38
C VAL A 340 -17.49 -0.16 4.03
N LEU A 341 -18.62 -0.81 3.74
CA LEU A 341 -19.93 -0.46 4.34
C LEU A 341 -19.96 -0.66 5.85
N LYS A 342 -19.29 -1.69 6.34
CA LYS A 342 -19.13 -1.91 7.78
C LYS A 342 -18.42 -0.71 8.42
N ARG A 343 -17.35 -0.20 7.79
CA ARG A 343 -16.62 0.97 8.28
C ARG A 343 -17.45 2.26 8.24
N VAL A 344 -18.30 2.44 7.20
CA VAL A 344 -19.26 3.55 7.16
C VAL A 344 -20.21 3.47 8.34
N SER A 345 -20.75 2.28 8.62
CA SER A 345 -21.67 2.07 9.76
C SER A 345 -20.99 2.33 11.11
N GLU A 346 -19.76 1.85 11.28
CA GLU A 346 -18.95 2.09 12.48
C GLU A 346 -18.66 3.58 12.68
N GLY A 347 -18.27 4.29 11.61
CA GLY A 347 -18.03 5.72 11.65
C GLY A 347 -19.30 6.51 11.95
N CYS A 348 -20.41 6.16 11.31
CA CYS A 348 -21.71 6.79 11.58
C CYS A 348 -22.14 6.64 13.05
N ALA A 349 -21.92 5.48 13.65
CA ALA A 349 -22.25 5.22 15.05
C ALA A 349 -21.46 6.07 16.06
N GLN A 350 -20.28 6.57 15.68
CA GLN A 350 -19.43 7.43 16.53
C GLN A 350 -19.83 8.92 16.46
N LEU A 351 -20.63 9.31 15.47
CA LEU A 351 -21.13 10.69 15.38
C LEU A 351 -22.03 11.02 16.57
N PRO A 352 -21.96 12.25 17.11
CA PRO A 352 -22.84 12.68 18.18
C PRO A 352 -24.27 12.87 17.68
N ASP A 353 -25.26 12.70 18.57
CA ASP A 353 -26.64 12.94 18.25
C ASP A 353 -26.92 14.44 18.04
N GLY A 354 -27.82 14.74 17.12
CA GLY A 354 -28.26 16.13 16.86
C GLY A 354 -27.24 17.04 16.18
N ARG A 355 -26.05 16.53 15.85
CA ARG A 355 -25.02 17.28 15.10
C ARG A 355 -24.89 16.75 13.66
N ARG A 356 -24.67 17.67 12.71
CA ARG A 356 -24.34 17.29 11.33
C ARG A 356 -23.05 16.48 11.30
N GLY A 357 -23.09 15.35 10.63
CA GLY A 357 -21.97 14.41 10.57
C GLY A 357 -21.45 14.19 9.17
N VAL A 358 -20.16 13.95 9.08
CA VAL A 358 -19.46 13.53 7.86
C VAL A 358 -18.58 12.32 8.20
N VAL A 359 -18.60 11.31 7.34
CA VAL A 359 -17.72 10.14 7.47
C VAL A 359 -16.78 10.08 6.26
N HIS A 360 -15.50 10.02 6.53
CA HIS A 360 -14.45 9.79 5.53
C HIS A 360 -13.90 8.38 5.66
N ILE A 361 -13.88 7.65 4.54
CA ILE A 361 -13.30 6.32 4.42
C ILE A 361 -12.12 6.39 3.47
N GLY A 362 -10.93 5.96 3.92
CA GLY A 362 -9.75 5.84 3.08
C GLY A 362 -9.38 4.37 2.86
N LEU A 363 -9.04 3.98 1.64
CA LEU A 363 -8.58 2.63 1.31
C LEU A 363 -7.48 2.66 0.26
N GLU A 364 -6.62 1.64 0.26
CA GLU A 364 -5.64 1.43 -0.81
C GLU A 364 -6.26 0.61 -1.94
N ALA A 365 -6.02 1.06 -3.17
CA ALA A 365 -6.46 0.42 -4.39
C ALA A 365 -5.27 -0.31 -5.05
N VAL A 366 -4.99 -1.51 -4.59
CA VAL A 366 -3.84 -2.33 -5.02
C VAL A 366 -4.24 -3.72 -5.51
N GLU A 367 -5.52 -3.95 -5.74
CA GLU A 367 -6.04 -5.29 -6.07
C GLU A 367 -6.35 -5.48 -7.56
N GLY A 368 -6.09 -4.47 -8.37
CA GLY A 368 -6.37 -4.46 -9.81
C GLY A 368 -7.65 -3.70 -10.18
N ASN A 369 -7.64 -3.14 -11.39
CA ASN A 369 -8.66 -2.21 -11.85
C ASN A 369 -10.09 -2.77 -11.85
N ASP A 370 -10.25 -4.03 -12.24
CA ASP A 370 -11.58 -4.68 -12.30
C ASP A 370 -12.18 -4.87 -10.90
N VAL A 371 -11.36 -5.27 -9.93
CA VAL A 371 -11.77 -5.43 -8.53
C VAL A 371 -12.16 -4.09 -7.94
N GLU A 372 -11.35 -3.04 -8.16
CA GLU A 372 -11.62 -1.71 -7.63
C GLU A 372 -12.87 -1.09 -8.25
N ARG A 373 -13.09 -1.28 -9.54
CA ARG A 373 -14.32 -0.85 -10.23
C ARG A 373 -15.55 -1.55 -9.68
N ALA A 374 -15.51 -2.87 -9.53
CA ALA A 374 -16.62 -3.64 -8.96
C ALA A 374 -16.93 -3.23 -7.52
N ARG A 375 -15.88 -2.97 -6.71
CA ARG A 375 -15.98 -2.44 -5.35
C ARG A 375 -16.68 -1.07 -5.34
N TYR A 376 -16.28 -0.18 -6.22
CA TYR A 376 -16.89 1.15 -6.38
C TYR A 376 -18.38 1.05 -6.74
N ASP A 377 -18.73 0.27 -7.77
CA ASP A 377 -20.11 0.14 -8.24
C ASP A 377 -21.03 -0.42 -7.16
N ARG A 378 -20.55 -1.42 -6.42
CA ARG A 378 -21.29 -1.99 -5.29
C ARG A 378 -21.47 -1.00 -4.15
N LEU A 379 -20.39 -0.31 -3.77
CA LEU A 379 -20.42 0.66 -2.69
C LEU A 379 -21.42 1.78 -3.01
N ARG A 380 -21.38 2.33 -4.21
CA ARG A 380 -22.29 3.38 -4.68
C ARG A 380 -23.76 2.94 -4.60
N LYS A 381 -24.08 1.70 -4.99
CA LYS A 381 -25.44 1.17 -4.88
C LYS A 381 -25.87 1.07 -3.41
N SER A 382 -24.99 0.63 -2.54
CA SER A 382 -25.30 0.41 -1.14
C SER A 382 -25.40 1.69 -0.33
N LEU A 383 -24.62 2.73 -0.66
CA LEU A 383 -24.68 4.03 0.00
C LEU A 383 -25.98 4.78 -0.30
N LYS A 384 -26.56 4.62 -1.51
CA LYS A 384 -27.86 5.23 -1.87
C LYS A 384 -29.01 4.80 -0.96
N GLY A 385 -28.92 3.62 -0.35
CA GLY A 385 -29.91 3.10 0.58
C GLY A 385 -29.43 3.04 2.04
N PHE A 386 -28.33 3.74 2.37
CA PHE A 386 -27.74 3.69 3.69
C PHE A 386 -28.64 4.35 4.75
N ASP A 387 -29.00 3.60 5.79
CA ASP A 387 -29.72 4.12 6.95
C ASP A 387 -28.74 4.56 8.05
N PRO A 388 -28.65 5.87 8.35
CA PRO A 388 -27.79 6.40 9.40
C PRO A 388 -28.34 6.19 10.83
N LYS A 389 -29.41 5.42 11.00
CA LYS A 389 -30.00 5.05 12.32
C LYS A 389 -30.24 6.27 13.24
N GLY A 390 -30.86 7.31 12.70
CA GLY A 390 -31.20 8.52 13.45
C GLY A 390 -30.09 9.58 13.51
N LYS A 391 -28.85 9.26 13.16
CA LYS A 391 -27.75 10.25 13.10
C LYS A 391 -27.99 11.25 11.94
N LEU A 392 -27.51 12.48 12.13
CA LEU A 392 -27.57 13.51 11.10
C LEU A 392 -26.37 13.41 10.15
N LEU A 393 -26.15 12.23 9.60
CA LEU A 393 -25.08 11.99 8.60
C LEU A 393 -25.47 12.69 7.29
N GLU A 394 -24.65 13.64 6.87
CA GLU A 394 -24.88 14.43 5.65
C GLU A 394 -24.10 13.85 4.47
N TYR A 395 -22.82 13.60 4.65
CA TYR A 395 -21.92 13.10 3.60
C TYR A 395 -21.16 11.86 4.03
N VAL A 396 -20.96 10.95 3.08
CA VAL A 396 -19.96 9.90 3.14
C VAL A 396 -18.97 10.10 1.99
N TYR A 397 -17.70 10.30 2.33
CA TYR A 397 -16.61 10.35 1.37
C TYR A 397 -15.88 9.01 1.38
N VAL A 398 -15.55 8.52 0.20
CA VAL A 398 -14.68 7.36 0.04
C VAL A 398 -13.52 7.76 -0.86
N HIS A 399 -12.30 7.55 -0.37
CA HIS A 399 -11.05 7.89 -1.03
C HIS A 399 -10.29 6.62 -1.36
N TRP A 400 -10.03 6.39 -2.63
CA TRP A 400 -9.15 5.31 -3.12
C TRP A 400 -7.79 5.91 -3.39
N PHE A 401 -6.79 5.37 -2.74
CA PHE A 401 -5.38 5.69 -2.96
C PHE A 401 -4.77 4.56 -3.76
N ALA A 402 -4.37 4.86 -4.98
CA ALA A 402 -3.79 3.90 -5.91
C ALA A 402 -2.29 4.19 -6.14
N PRO A 403 -1.44 3.78 -5.18
CA PRO A 403 0.01 3.91 -5.30
C PRO A 403 0.55 2.92 -6.33
N GLU A 404 1.58 3.33 -7.04
CA GLU A 404 2.28 2.52 -8.02
C GLU A 404 3.76 2.86 -8.04
N SER A 405 4.60 1.91 -8.42
CA SER A 405 6.03 2.09 -8.62
C SER A 405 6.41 1.62 -10.03
N PRO A 406 6.18 2.46 -11.07
CA PRO A 406 6.58 2.11 -12.42
C PRO A 406 8.10 1.93 -12.54
N PRO A 407 8.61 1.06 -13.43
CA PRO A 407 10.05 0.77 -13.53
C PRO A 407 10.93 1.97 -13.86
N ALA A 408 10.41 2.95 -14.58
CA ALA A 408 11.13 4.15 -15.01
C ALA A 408 10.87 5.37 -14.12
N GLU A 409 10.02 5.25 -13.11
CA GLU A 409 9.60 6.36 -12.27
C GLU A 409 9.82 6.03 -10.79
N ALA A 410 10.02 7.05 -10.00
CA ALA A 410 10.17 6.91 -8.55
C ALA A 410 8.89 6.36 -7.90
N TYR A 411 7.77 6.92 -8.27
CA TYR A 411 6.41 6.46 -7.95
C TYR A 411 5.39 7.13 -8.88
N SER A 412 4.24 6.52 -8.98
CA SER A 412 3.00 7.12 -9.48
C SER A 412 1.92 7.01 -8.41
N PHE A 413 1.01 7.95 -8.35
CA PHE A 413 -0.04 7.97 -7.35
C PHE A 413 -1.32 8.53 -7.94
N ASP A 414 -2.37 7.72 -7.91
CA ASP A 414 -3.71 8.13 -8.29
C ASP A 414 -4.61 8.27 -7.06
N GLU A 415 -5.48 9.26 -7.06
CA GLU A 415 -6.52 9.42 -6.06
C GLU A 415 -7.90 9.47 -6.72
N THR A 416 -8.77 8.55 -6.35
CA THR A 416 -10.18 8.59 -6.74
C THR A 416 -11.02 8.90 -5.51
N ARG A 417 -11.96 9.82 -5.66
CA ARG A 417 -12.90 10.20 -4.60
C ARG A 417 -14.34 10.01 -5.04
N HIS A 418 -15.15 9.45 -4.15
CA HIS A 418 -16.60 9.43 -4.24
C HIS A 418 -17.20 10.15 -3.03
N CYS A 419 -18.18 11.02 -3.28
CA CYS A 419 -18.98 11.65 -2.24
C CYS A 419 -20.44 11.25 -2.45
N GLU A 420 -21.03 10.59 -1.45
CA GLU A 420 -22.47 10.30 -1.41
C GLU A 420 -23.15 11.26 -0.44
N VAL A 421 -24.25 11.89 -0.92
CA VAL A 421 -25.09 12.74 -0.11
C VAL A 421 -26.17 11.87 0.53
N ILE A 422 -26.06 11.63 1.83
CA ILE A 422 -27.01 10.79 2.58
C ILE A 422 -28.27 11.61 2.96
N ARG A 423 -28.07 12.80 3.53
CA ARG A 423 -29.13 13.74 3.87
C ARG A 423 -28.77 15.15 3.38
N PRO A 424 -29.39 15.65 2.33
CA PRO A 424 -29.13 17.02 1.89
C PRO A 424 -29.65 18.02 2.92
N MET A 425 -28.75 18.82 3.51
CA MET A 425 -29.08 19.84 4.51
C MET A 425 -28.70 21.27 4.07
N GLY A 426 -28.60 21.48 2.75
CA GLY A 426 -28.35 22.80 2.16
C GLY A 426 -26.90 23.28 2.24
N SER A 427 -25.95 22.38 2.54
CA SER A 427 -24.52 22.66 2.48
C SER A 427 -23.90 22.07 1.19
N TYR A 428 -22.65 22.45 0.93
CA TYR A 428 -21.89 21.94 -0.22
C TYR A 428 -20.77 21.03 0.28
N PRO A 429 -20.56 19.86 -0.37
CA PRO A 429 -19.48 18.97 -0.03
C PRO A 429 -18.11 19.61 -0.33
N ILE A 430 -17.06 19.16 0.37
CA ILE A 430 -15.69 19.56 0.02
C ILE A 430 -15.32 19.02 -1.37
N GLN A 431 -14.57 19.82 -2.12
CA GLN A 431 -14.13 19.49 -3.48
C GLN A 431 -12.67 19.05 -3.53
N GLU A 432 -11.89 19.32 -2.49
CA GLU A 432 -10.47 18.99 -2.41
C GLU A 432 -10.22 17.48 -2.37
N PHE A 433 -9.18 17.04 -3.10
CA PHE A 433 -8.55 15.74 -2.90
C PHE A 433 -7.63 15.77 -1.67
N LEU A 434 -7.32 14.61 -1.11
CA LEU A 434 -6.54 14.55 0.12
C LEU A 434 -5.02 14.63 -0.16
N VAL A 435 -4.54 13.87 -1.13
CA VAL A 435 -3.11 13.76 -1.47
C VAL A 435 -2.76 14.61 -2.69
N LEU A 436 -3.63 14.67 -3.70
CA LEU A 436 -3.44 15.41 -4.95
C LEU A 436 -4.34 16.67 -4.99
N PRO A 437 -4.02 17.74 -4.24
CA PRO A 437 -4.86 18.93 -4.18
C PRO A 437 -4.91 19.66 -5.53
N ALA A 438 -5.99 20.43 -5.75
CA ALA A 438 -6.10 21.29 -6.91
C ALA A 438 -4.88 22.21 -7.06
N GLY A 439 -4.36 22.35 -8.29
CA GLY A 439 -3.16 23.15 -8.57
C GLY A 439 -1.82 22.44 -8.35
N ALA A 440 -1.80 21.23 -7.83
CA ALA A 440 -0.59 20.39 -7.89
C ALA A 440 -0.33 19.93 -9.34
N PRO A 441 0.93 19.72 -9.73
CA PRO A 441 1.25 19.20 -11.06
C PRO A 441 0.80 17.72 -11.17
N HIS A 442 -0.43 17.52 -11.61
CA HIS A 442 -1.02 16.21 -11.85
C HIS A 442 -2.09 16.30 -12.95
N ASP A 443 -2.34 15.19 -13.62
CA ASP A 443 -3.39 15.07 -14.60
C ASP A 443 -4.73 14.76 -13.92
N THR A 444 -5.78 15.51 -14.33
CA THR A 444 -7.15 15.20 -13.94
C THR A 444 -7.85 14.50 -15.09
N ARG A 445 -8.49 13.36 -14.82
CA ARG A 445 -9.26 12.62 -15.80
C ARG A 445 -10.66 12.29 -15.29
N ALA A 446 -11.59 12.11 -16.23
CA ALA A 446 -12.94 11.64 -15.90
C ALA A 446 -12.89 10.16 -15.53
N GLY A 447 -13.63 9.77 -14.50
CA GLY A 447 -13.69 8.39 -14.00
C GLY A 447 -12.75 8.12 -12.84
N GLY A 448 -12.62 6.86 -12.45
CA GLY A 448 -11.70 6.42 -11.40
C GLY A 448 -10.36 5.96 -11.98
N HIS A 449 -9.38 5.71 -11.08
CA HIS A 449 -8.05 5.19 -11.44
C HIS A 449 -8.09 3.87 -12.24
N TRP A 450 -9.19 3.12 -12.14
CA TRP A 450 -9.43 1.89 -12.94
C TRP A 450 -9.79 2.14 -14.41
N SER A 451 -9.96 3.39 -14.83
CA SER A 451 -10.27 3.78 -16.22
C SER A 451 -9.01 4.16 -17.01
N ALA A 452 -7.83 3.95 -16.44
CA ALA A 452 -6.53 4.27 -17.02
C ALA A 452 -6.03 3.20 -17.98
#